data_f398163a007bf1476ef98aa815ffa5d6
#
_entry.id   f398163a007bf1476ef98aa815ffa5d6
#
_cell.length_a   1.000
_cell.length_b   1.000
_cell.length_c   1.000
_cell.angle_alpha   90.00
_cell.angle_beta   90.00
_cell.angle_gamma   90.00
#
_symmetry.space_group_name_H-M   'P 1'
#
loop_
_entity.id
_entity.type
_entity.pdbx_description
1 polymer ?
#
loop_
_entity_poly.entity_id
_entity_poly.type
_entity_poly.pdbx_seq_one_letter_code
_entity_poly.pdbx_strand_id
1 'polypeptide(L)'
;MNNAIDLALTTITNEIPPDVLAYAFSTREEEEKTWSVQQMVLDKVIQDRVLKDMNVHGGKLKHIVLLPKYREKLRMDVQDAYMHTGPFSLYRIPPEEREGLPLVEVHGLTYRGNYAGYVPNMNGLAGGVNLNTLGQAVLDSHTFASSPPKPNVELLSGDLVKLWPAQHSIIVWVMSCRIAYDKDFTNLNTSALETFEELCLEATKAYIYNQTIIALDRGYVESGYEIGEMKRTIDTYADSRQRYRELREQLVGAMNLDPSRIIELASFIL
;
A
#
# COMPACT_ATOMS: atom_id res chain seq x y z
N MET A 1 11.69 5.06 17.55
CA MET A 1 10.49 4.48 16.90
C MET A 1 10.92 3.10 16.49
N ASN A 2 10.24 2.04 16.96
CA ASN A 2 10.54 0.69 16.50
C ASN A 2 10.15 0.62 15.04
N ASN A 3 11.08 0.21 14.20
CA ASN A 3 10.81 0.02 12.78
C ASN A 3 9.90 -1.20 12.62
N ALA A 4 8.90 -1.14 11.75
CA ALA A 4 7.98 -2.26 11.48
C ALA A 4 8.72 -3.57 11.14
N ILE A 5 9.84 -3.45 10.42
CA ILE A 5 10.71 -4.58 10.08
C ILE A 5 11.38 -5.17 11.30
N ASP A 6 11.91 -4.34 12.21
CA ASP A 6 12.59 -4.83 13.42
C ASP A 6 11.61 -5.61 14.32
N LEU A 7 10.36 -5.14 14.44
CA LEU A 7 9.31 -5.84 15.15
C LEU A 7 9.00 -7.19 14.49
N ALA A 8 8.78 -7.19 13.17
CA ALA A 8 8.51 -8.44 12.44
C ALA A 8 9.67 -9.45 12.54
N LEU A 9 10.91 -9.01 12.41
CA LEU A 9 12.08 -9.88 12.57
C LEU A 9 12.22 -10.43 14.00
N THR A 10 11.89 -9.62 15.01
CA THR A 10 11.88 -10.06 16.41
C THR A 10 10.81 -11.13 16.63
N THR A 11 9.61 -10.93 16.12
CA THR A 11 8.51 -11.92 16.21
C THR A 11 8.88 -13.22 15.50
N ILE A 12 9.47 -13.14 14.29
CA ILE A 12 9.91 -14.31 13.53
C ILE A 12 10.97 -15.10 14.31
N THR A 13 11.97 -14.43 14.89
CA THR A 13 13.06 -15.11 15.63
C THR A 13 12.59 -15.70 16.97
N ASN A 14 11.53 -15.17 17.55
CA ASN A 14 10.95 -15.70 18.79
C ASN A 14 10.03 -16.90 18.54
N GLU A 15 9.29 -16.90 17.44
CA GLU A 15 8.25 -17.90 17.14
C GLU A 15 8.80 -19.11 16.36
N ILE A 16 9.83 -18.93 15.55
CA ILE A 16 10.40 -20.00 14.73
C ILE A 16 11.72 -20.46 15.33
N PRO A 17 11.89 -21.78 15.58
CA PRO A 17 13.14 -22.31 16.13
C PRO A 17 14.35 -21.92 15.25
N PRO A 18 15.46 -21.51 15.87
CA PRO A 18 16.65 -21.03 15.14
C PRO A 18 17.24 -22.08 14.20
N ASP A 19 17.14 -23.37 14.56
CA ASP A 19 17.62 -24.48 13.74
C ASP A 19 16.80 -24.61 12.44
N VAL A 20 15.48 -24.40 12.52
CA VAL A 20 14.59 -24.43 11.36
C VAL A 20 14.87 -23.25 10.44
N LEU A 21 15.10 -22.05 11.01
CA LEU A 21 15.49 -20.86 10.25
C LEU A 21 16.85 -21.08 9.58
N ALA A 22 17.85 -21.54 10.32
CA ALA A 22 19.17 -21.80 9.78
C ALA A 22 19.10 -22.81 8.62
N TYR A 23 18.38 -23.92 8.79
CA TYR A 23 18.22 -24.93 7.76
C TYR A 23 17.55 -24.41 6.48
N ALA A 24 16.47 -23.65 6.63
CA ALA A 24 15.70 -23.18 5.47
C ALA A 24 16.40 -22.05 4.68
N PHE A 25 17.25 -21.28 5.34
CA PHE A 25 17.93 -20.13 4.75
C PHE A 25 19.42 -20.40 4.45
N SER A 26 20.02 -21.52 4.92
CA SER A 26 21.39 -21.93 4.54
C SER A 26 21.35 -22.57 3.14
N THR A 27 21.77 -21.85 2.12
CA THR A 27 22.06 -22.42 0.80
C THR A 27 23.57 -22.46 0.60
N ARG A 28 24.09 -23.53 -0.02
CA ARG A 28 25.54 -23.75 -0.28
C ARG A 28 26.23 -22.57 -1.00
N GLU A 29 25.50 -21.80 -1.80
CA GLU A 29 26.02 -20.63 -2.52
C GLU A 29 26.16 -19.39 -1.64
N GLU A 30 25.52 -19.37 -0.47
CA GLU A 30 25.47 -18.23 0.47
C GLU A 30 26.41 -18.40 1.66
N GLU A 31 26.99 -19.60 1.85
CA GLU A 31 28.01 -19.85 2.88
C GLU A 31 29.28 -18.98 2.69
N GLU A 32 29.55 -18.50 1.46
CA GLU A 32 30.63 -17.56 1.18
C GLU A 32 30.28 -16.10 1.55
N LYS A 33 28.98 -15.78 1.73
CA LYS A 33 28.53 -14.46 2.19
C LYS A 33 28.13 -14.55 3.65
N THR A 34 28.78 -13.83 4.49
CA THR A 34 28.51 -13.67 5.94
C THR A 34 27.19 -12.96 6.22
N TRP A 35 26.09 -13.42 5.60
CA TRP A 35 24.77 -12.84 5.80
C TRP A 35 24.12 -13.48 7.03
N SER A 36 23.57 -12.64 7.91
CA SER A 36 22.79 -13.16 9.02
C SER A 36 21.47 -13.76 8.53
N VAL A 37 20.93 -14.76 9.23
CA VAL A 37 19.62 -15.35 8.93
C VAL A 37 18.54 -14.26 8.85
N GLN A 38 18.61 -13.26 9.72
CA GLN A 38 17.68 -12.12 9.70
C GLN A 38 17.74 -11.33 8.40
N GLN A 39 18.95 -11.11 7.85
CA GLN A 39 19.10 -10.43 6.57
C GLN A 39 18.51 -11.24 5.42
N MET A 40 18.67 -12.56 5.44
CA MET A 40 18.08 -13.44 4.42
C MET A 40 16.55 -13.49 4.50
N VAL A 41 15.98 -13.49 5.70
CA VAL A 41 14.54 -13.37 5.90
C VAL A 41 14.04 -12.02 5.37
N LEU A 42 14.75 -10.94 5.68
CA LEU A 42 14.43 -9.60 5.18
C LEU A 42 14.38 -9.58 3.65
N ASP A 43 15.43 -10.05 2.98
CA ASP A 43 15.54 -9.94 1.53
C ASP A 43 14.60 -10.91 0.81
N LYS A 44 14.60 -12.21 1.19
CA LYS A 44 13.86 -13.26 0.45
C LYS A 44 12.36 -13.31 0.77
N VAL A 45 11.98 -12.91 1.98
CA VAL A 45 10.58 -12.99 2.42
C VAL A 45 9.95 -11.63 2.49
N ILE A 46 10.51 -10.70 3.28
CA ILE A 46 9.85 -9.42 3.52
C ILE A 46 9.91 -8.54 2.27
N GLN A 47 11.08 -8.34 1.66
CA GLN A 47 11.21 -7.47 0.49
C GLN A 47 10.74 -8.14 -0.80
N ASP A 48 11.10 -9.41 -1.02
CA ASP A 48 10.77 -10.09 -2.28
C ASP A 48 9.32 -10.54 -2.38
N ARG A 49 8.66 -10.81 -1.27
CA ARG A 49 7.29 -11.30 -1.26
C ARG A 49 6.32 -10.33 -0.61
N VAL A 50 6.50 -10.04 0.70
CA VAL A 50 5.53 -9.24 1.46
C VAL A 50 5.40 -7.83 0.87
N LEU A 51 6.50 -7.13 0.62
CA LEU A 51 6.49 -5.79 0.05
C LEU A 51 5.84 -5.76 -1.34
N LYS A 52 6.15 -6.74 -2.19
CA LYS A 52 5.56 -6.81 -3.54
C LYS A 52 4.06 -7.08 -3.47
N ASP A 53 3.64 -8.04 -2.65
CA ASP A 53 2.22 -8.35 -2.47
C ASP A 53 1.45 -7.16 -1.86
N MET A 54 2.04 -6.48 -0.89
CA MET A 54 1.45 -5.28 -0.29
C MET A 54 1.32 -4.12 -1.27
N ASN A 55 2.29 -3.95 -2.18
CA ASN A 55 2.23 -2.93 -3.22
C ASN A 55 1.24 -3.27 -4.33
N VAL A 56 1.01 -4.56 -4.62
CA VAL A 56 0.04 -4.97 -5.64
C VAL A 56 -1.40 -4.84 -5.13
N HIS A 57 -1.65 -5.18 -3.87
CA HIS A 57 -3.01 -5.28 -3.31
C HIS A 57 -3.39 -4.10 -2.41
N GLY A 58 -2.44 -3.27 -2.03
CA GLY A 58 -2.61 -2.18 -1.08
C GLY A 58 -1.87 -0.92 -1.48
N GLY A 59 -1.38 -0.22 -0.49
CA GLY A 59 -0.68 1.06 -0.60
C GLY A 59 -1.26 2.07 0.40
N LYS A 60 -0.48 3.09 0.73
CA LYS A 60 -0.91 4.18 1.61
C LYS A 60 -1.87 5.10 0.86
N LEU A 61 -3.09 5.27 1.38
CA LEU A 61 -4.05 6.22 0.83
C LEU A 61 -3.54 7.65 0.97
N LYS A 62 -3.59 8.41 -0.10
CA LYS A 62 -3.19 9.81 -0.14
C LYS A 62 -4.12 10.65 -1.03
N HIS A 63 -4.33 11.89 -0.64
CA HIS A 63 -5.07 12.87 -1.41
C HIS A 63 -4.11 13.91 -1.98
N ILE A 64 -4.02 14.00 -3.29
CA ILE A 64 -3.10 14.90 -4.00
C ILE A 64 -3.88 15.94 -4.77
N VAL A 65 -3.55 17.20 -4.55
CA VAL A 65 -4.14 18.32 -5.28
C VAL A 65 -3.50 18.42 -6.66
N LEU A 66 -4.30 18.27 -7.71
CA LEU A 66 -3.84 18.39 -9.10
C LEU A 66 -3.70 19.86 -9.48
N LEU A 67 -2.53 20.42 -9.22
CA LEU A 67 -2.22 21.81 -9.57
C LEU A 67 -1.96 21.96 -11.06
N PRO A 68 -2.32 23.11 -11.68
CA PRO A 68 -2.06 23.36 -13.11
C PRO A 68 -0.58 23.24 -13.49
N LYS A 69 0.34 23.50 -12.54
CA LYS A 69 1.79 23.37 -12.76
C LYS A 69 2.26 21.93 -13.00
N TYR A 70 1.47 20.93 -12.58
CA TYR A 70 1.77 19.50 -12.79
C TYR A 70 1.29 18.99 -14.16
N ARG A 71 0.55 19.85 -14.90
CA ARG A 71 0.03 19.49 -16.22
C ARG A 71 1.17 19.48 -17.24
N GLU A 72 1.33 18.34 -17.91
CA GLU A 72 2.27 18.24 -19.03
C GLU A 72 1.75 18.93 -20.28
N LYS A 73 2.65 19.61 -20.97
CA LYS A 73 2.37 20.14 -22.31
C LYS A 73 2.52 19.00 -23.31
N LEU A 74 1.41 18.55 -23.86
CA LEU A 74 1.44 17.58 -24.96
C LEU A 74 2.05 18.22 -26.20
N ARG A 75 2.97 17.50 -26.84
CA ARG A 75 3.41 17.87 -28.19
C ARG A 75 2.28 17.62 -29.17
N MET A 76 2.15 18.47 -30.18
CA MET A 76 1.05 18.41 -31.18
C MET A 76 0.97 17.05 -31.90
N ASP A 77 2.12 16.44 -32.17
CA ASP A 77 2.26 15.14 -32.83
C ASP A 77 1.59 13.98 -32.04
N VAL A 78 1.55 14.08 -30.71
CA VAL A 78 0.86 13.09 -29.85
C VAL A 78 -0.66 13.37 -29.81
N GLN A 79 -1.04 14.64 -29.96
CA GLN A 79 -2.45 15.04 -29.92
C GLN A 79 -3.25 14.48 -31.11
N ASP A 80 -2.65 14.37 -32.28
CA ASP A 80 -3.27 13.83 -33.49
C ASP A 80 -3.48 12.31 -33.42
N ALA A 81 -2.59 11.59 -32.77
CA ALA A 81 -2.72 10.14 -32.58
C ALA A 81 -3.90 9.74 -31.66
N TYR A 82 -4.36 10.64 -30.80
CA TYR A 82 -5.44 10.41 -29.84
C TYR A 82 -6.75 11.14 -30.15
N MET A 83 -6.91 11.64 -31.38
CA MET A 83 -8.14 12.32 -31.83
C MET A 83 -9.42 11.47 -31.63
N HIS A 84 -9.29 10.14 -31.60
CA HIS A 84 -10.42 9.23 -31.37
C HIS A 84 -10.91 9.15 -29.92
N THR A 85 -10.15 9.63 -28.93
CA THR A 85 -10.49 9.53 -27.50
C THR A 85 -10.97 10.84 -26.88
N GLY A 86 -11.08 11.92 -27.67
CA GLY A 86 -11.41 13.27 -27.16
C GLY A 86 -10.26 13.95 -26.42
N PRO A 87 -10.41 15.22 -26.05
CA PRO A 87 -9.36 15.98 -25.38
C PRO A 87 -9.10 15.42 -23.98
N PHE A 88 -7.84 15.18 -23.65
CA PHE A 88 -7.41 14.75 -22.34
C PHE A 88 -6.30 15.65 -21.78
N SER A 89 -6.03 15.56 -20.50
CA SER A 89 -4.94 16.25 -19.81
C SER A 89 -4.06 15.24 -19.12
N LEU A 90 -2.73 15.41 -19.24
CA LEU A 90 -1.75 14.63 -18.51
C LEU A 90 -1.21 15.44 -17.33
N TYR A 91 -1.08 14.79 -16.20
CA TYR A 91 -0.50 15.35 -14.99
C TYR A 91 0.64 14.46 -14.54
N ARG A 92 1.84 15.06 -14.42
CA ARG A 92 2.97 14.40 -13.79
C ARG A 92 3.04 14.82 -12.34
N ILE A 93 2.83 13.84 -11.46
CA ILE A 93 2.82 14.07 -10.03
C ILE A 93 4.28 14.13 -9.54
N PRO A 94 4.71 15.25 -8.94
CA PRO A 94 6.08 15.39 -8.48
C PRO A 94 6.39 14.46 -7.30
N PRO A 95 7.66 14.06 -7.11
CA PRO A 95 8.06 13.16 -6.03
C PRO A 95 7.73 13.67 -4.63
N GLU A 96 7.74 14.99 -4.41
CA GLU A 96 7.40 15.58 -3.11
C GLU A 96 5.95 15.25 -2.71
N GLU A 97 5.01 15.26 -3.67
CA GLU A 97 3.60 14.96 -3.40
C GLU A 97 3.34 13.47 -3.16
N ARG A 98 4.18 12.60 -3.67
CA ARG A 98 4.07 11.14 -3.53
C ARG A 98 5.15 10.52 -2.64
N GLU A 99 5.80 11.31 -1.80
CA GLU A 99 6.83 10.87 -0.84
C GLU A 99 8.01 10.13 -1.52
N GLY A 100 8.33 10.46 -2.77
CA GLY A 100 9.35 9.78 -3.56
C GLY A 100 8.96 8.39 -4.09
N LEU A 101 7.78 7.89 -3.75
CA LEU A 101 7.30 6.55 -4.09
C LEU A 101 6.37 6.57 -5.32
N PRO A 102 6.23 5.47 -6.07
CA PRO A 102 5.32 5.42 -7.20
C PRO A 102 3.86 5.37 -6.75
N LEU A 103 2.97 5.92 -7.59
CA LEU A 103 1.54 5.68 -7.48
C LEU A 103 1.24 4.25 -7.88
N VAL A 104 0.41 3.58 -7.10
CA VAL A 104 -0.03 2.19 -7.34
C VAL A 104 -1.42 2.19 -7.98
N GLU A 105 -2.31 3.01 -7.44
CA GLU A 105 -3.70 3.05 -7.87
C GLU A 105 -4.29 4.45 -7.73
N VAL A 106 -5.24 4.79 -8.59
CA VAL A 106 -6.02 6.03 -8.49
C VAL A 106 -7.50 5.67 -8.36
N HIS A 107 -8.13 6.10 -7.27
CA HIS A 107 -9.52 5.77 -6.97
C HIS A 107 -10.51 6.74 -7.59
N GLY A 108 -10.15 8.01 -7.70
CA GLY A 108 -11.04 9.01 -8.25
C GLY A 108 -10.62 10.43 -7.99
N LEU A 109 -11.49 11.34 -8.41
CA LEU A 109 -11.28 12.78 -8.26
C LEU A 109 -12.44 13.39 -7.47
N THR A 110 -12.11 14.35 -6.64
CA THR A 110 -13.07 15.17 -5.88
C THR A 110 -12.83 16.63 -6.19
N TYR A 111 -13.91 17.39 -6.30
CA TYR A 111 -13.80 18.83 -6.54
C TYR A 111 -13.38 19.56 -5.27
N ARG A 112 -12.35 20.45 -5.37
CA ARG A 112 -11.85 21.20 -4.21
C ARG A 112 -12.87 22.15 -3.61
N GLY A 113 -13.87 22.59 -4.36
CA GLY A 113 -14.96 23.43 -3.85
C GLY A 113 -15.75 22.77 -2.74
N ASN A 114 -15.94 21.44 -2.81
CA ASN A 114 -16.60 20.64 -1.77
C ASN A 114 -15.65 20.34 -0.61
N TYR A 115 -14.34 20.55 -0.80
CA TYR A 115 -13.29 20.48 0.23
C TYR A 115 -12.99 21.83 0.88
N ALA A 116 -13.84 22.83 0.71
CA ALA A 116 -13.68 24.15 1.38
C ALA A 116 -13.64 24.03 2.91
N GLY A 117 -14.08 22.90 3.49
CA GLY A 117 -13.86 22.55 4.88
C GLY A 117 -12.53 21.88 5.19
N TYR A 118 -11.81 21.40 4.18
CA TYR A 118 -10.48 20.81 4.31
C TYR A 118 -9.42 21.78 3.75
N VAL A 119 -9.38 22.95 4.27
CA VAL A 119 -8.16 23.75 4.24
C VAL A 119 -7.23 23.02 5.22
N PRO A 120 -6.11 22.41 4.78
CA PRO A 120 -5.10 21.98 5.72
C PRO A 120 -4.74 23.25 6.48
N ASN A 121 -5.08 23.22 7.74
CA ASN A 121 -5.13 24.36 8.60
C ASN A 121 -3.84 25.15 8.53
N MET A 122 -3.89 26.31 7.96
CA MET A 122 -2.79 27.26 8.09
C MET A 122 -2.62 27.75 9.54
N ASN A 123 -3.49 27.40 10.48
CA ASN A 123 -3.45 27.89 11.84
C ASN A 123 -3.91 26.89 12.93
N GLY A 124 -3.46 25.62 12.85
CA GLY A 124 -3.33 24.78 14.04
C GLY A 124 -4.57 24.56 14.93
N LEU A 125 -5.78 24.77 14.46
CA LEU A 125 -7.01 24.50 15.24
C LEU A 125 -7.55 23.10 14.86
N ALA A 126 -7.13 22.13 15.64
CA ALA A 126 -7.69 20.80 15.65
C ALA A 126 -9.19 20.84 15.98
N GLY A 127 -9.99 20.16 15.17
CA GLY A 127 -11.22 19.53 15.62
C GLY A 127 -12.37 20.46 15.99
N GLY A 128 -12.87 21.20 15.02
CA GLY A 128 -14.21 21.72 15.10
C GLY A 128 -14.87 21.61 13.73
N VAL A 129 -15.92 20.80 13.62
CA VAL A 129 -16.85 20.94 12.50
C VAL A 129 -17.43 22.33 12.64
N ASN A 130 -16.92 23.27 11.88
CA ASN A 130 -17.41 24.66 11.92
C ASN A 130 -18.88 24.63 11.47
N LEU A 131 -19.79 25.14 12.28
CA LEU A 131 -21.20 25.35 11.92
C LEU A 131 -21.35 26.11 10.59
N ASN A 132 -20.33 26.87 10.19
CA ASN A 132 -20.24 27.51 8.88
C ASN A 132 -20.08 26.47 7.72
N THR A 133 -19.42 25.36 7.93
CA THR A 133 -19.30 24.31 6.89
C THR A 133 -20.59 23.53 6.71
N LEU A 134 -21.34 23.31 7.79
CA LEU A 134 -22.68 22.73 7.69
C LEU A 134 -23.65 23.70 7.02
N GLY A 135 -23.61 24.98 7.39
CA GLY A 135 -24.38 26.03 6.74
C GLY A 135 -24.06 26.16 5.24
N GLN A 136 -22.78 26.09 4.88
CA GLN A 136 -22.34 26.11 3.46
C GLN A 136 -22.80 24.87 2.71
N ALA A 137 -22.69 23.68 3.30
CA ALA A 137 -23.17 22.44 2.70
C ALA A 137 -24.69 22.44 2.48
N VAL A 138 -25.44 23.02 3.40
CA VAL A 138 -26.91 23.20 3.25
C VAL A 138 -27.22 24.24 2.17
N LEU A 139 -26.48 25.35 2.10
CA LEU A 139 -26.65 26.36 1.04
C LEU A 139 -26.25 25.79 -0.32
N ASP A 140 -25.17 25.03 -0.40
CA ASP A 140 -24.72 24.36 -1.64
C ASP A 140 -25.69 23.26 -2.11
N SER A 141 -26.43 22.63 -1.19
CA SER A 141 -27.48 21.67 -1.54
C SER A 141 -28.73 22.33 -2.12
N HIS A 142 -28.98 23.59 -1.81
CA HIS A 142 -30.08 24.38 -2.33
C HIS A 142 -29.73 25.20 -3.58
N THR A 143 -28.46 25.50 -3.81
CA THR A 143 -27.99 26.05 -5.07
C THR A 143 -27.76 24.91 -6.05
N PHE A 144 -28.64 24.80 -7.06
CA PHE A 144 -28.47 23.91 -8.22
C PHE A 144 -27.28 24.34 -9.11
N ALA A 145 -26.15 24.68 -8.52
CA ALA A 145 -24.91 24.78 -9.24
C ALA A 145 -24.54 23.34 -9.61
N SER A 146 -24.85 22.96 -10.85
CA SER A 146 -24.45 21.67 -11.42
C SER A 146 -22.98 21.46 -11.13
N SER A 147 -22.69 20.49 -10.26
CA SER A 147 -21.31 20.08 -10.02
C SER A 147 -20.65 19.85 -11.38
N PRO A 148 -19.47 20.38 -11.63
CA PRO A 148 -18.80 20.15 -12.91
C PRO A 148 -18.71 18.64 -13.13
N PRO A 149 -18.95 18.15 -14.36
CA PRO A 149 -18.87 16.72 -14.62
C PRO A 149 -17.49 16.19 -14.20
N LYS A 150 -17.50 15.18 -13.36
CA LYS A 150 -16.25 14.54 -12.88
C LYS A 150 -15.51 13.93 -14.06
N PRO A 151 -14.24 14.30 -14.32
CA PRO A 151 -13.46 13.59 -15.31
C PRO A 151 -13.12 12.18 -14.82
N ASN A 152 -12.96 11.28 -15.77
CA ASN A 152 -12.36 10.00 -15.49
C ASN A 152 -10.86 10.19 -15.27
N VAL A 153 -10.29 9.37 -14.44
CA VAL A 153 -8.86 9.38 -14.11
C VAL A 153 -8.27 8.01 -14.35
N GLU A 154 -7.11 7.97 -15.00
CA GLU A 154 -6.40 6.75 -15.35
C GLU A 154 -4.92 6.93 -14.99
N LEU A 155 -4.36 5.94 -14.29
CA LEU A 155 -2.94 5.88 -14.00
C LEU A 155 -2.22 5.25 -15.19
N LEU A 156 -1.33 6.00 -15.86
CA LEU A 156 -0.54 5.51 -17.00
C LEU A 156 0.81 4.92 -16.55
N SER A 157 1.41 5.54 -15.53
CA SER A 157 2.67 5.08 -14.93
C SER A 157 2.71 5.53 -13.46
N GLY A 158 3.72 5.09 -12.71
CA GLY A 158 3.84 5.41 -11.28
C GLY A 158 3.92 6.90 -10.91
N ASP A 159 3.94 7.81 -11.90
CA ASP A 159 3.96 9.26 -11.70
C ASP A 159 3.05 10.03 -12.66
N LEU A 160 2.50 9.37 -13.68
CA LEU A 160 1.76 10.00 -14.76
C LEU A 160 0.29 9.59 -14.73
N VAL A 161 -0.59 10.59 -14.66
CA VAL A 161 -2.04 10.43 -14.57
C VAL A 161 -2.72 11.13 -15.73
N LYS A 162 -3.67 10.46 -16.38
CA LYS A 162 -4.50 10.98 -17.46
C LYS A 162 -5.88 11.32 -16.94
N LEU A 163 -6.33 12.53 -17.25
CA LEU A 163 -7.71 12.99 -17.00
C LEU A 163 -8.45 13.12 -18.31
N TRP A 164 -9.65 12.57 -18.38
CA TRP A 164 -10.48 12.60 -19.58
C TRP A 164 -11.97 12.81 -19.19
N PRO A 165 -12.70 13.74 -19.80
CA PRO A 165 -12.22 14.75 -20.77
C PRO A 165 -11.28 15.78 -20.15
N ALA A 166 -10.53 16.47 -21.03
CA ALA A 166 -9.64 17.54 -20.57
C ALA A 166 -10.42 18.62 -19.79
N GLN A 167 -9.88 18.99 -18.65
CA GLN A 167 -10.51 19.99 -17.79
C GLN A 167 -9.91 21.39 -18.04
N HIS A 168 -10.76 22.38 -17.96
CA HIS A 168 -10.30 23.77 -17.99
C HIS A 168 -9.54 24.12 -16.69
N SER A 169 -8.54 24.98 -16.81
CA SER A 169 -7.56 25.29 -15.76
C SER A 169 -8.12 25.93 -14.47
N ILE A 170 -9.40 26.31 -14.47
CA ILE A 170 -10.05 27.01 -13.34
C ILE A 170 -10.45 26.02 -12.24
N ILE A 171 -10.67 24.75 -12.59
CA ILE A 171 -11.13 23.74 -11.65
C ILE A 171 -9.94 23.02 -11.05
N VAL A 172 -9.82 23.05 -9.73
CA VAL A 172 -8.79 22.31 -8.98
C VAL A 172 -9.38 21.01 -8.47
N TRP A 173 -8.82 19.91 -8.89
CA TRP A 173 -9.21 18.58 -8.49
C TRP A 173 -8.31 18.04 -7.39
N VAL A 174 -8.88 17.28 -6.47
CA VAL A 174 -8.16 16.47 -5.51
C VAL A 174 -8.27 15.01 -5.95
N MET A 175 -7.14 14.39 -6.19
CA MET A 175 -7.03 13.00 -6.58
C MET A 175 -6.86 12.14 -5.33
N SER A 176 -7.73 11.15 -5.15
CA SER A 176 -7.57 10.10 -4.17
C SER A 176 -6.81 8.95 -4.82
N CYS A 177 -5.65 8.64 -4.28
CA CYS A 177 -4.75 7.63 -4.84
C CYS A 177 -4.03 6.86 -3.74
N ARG A 178 -3.41 5.74 -4.12
CA ARG A 178 -2.50 4.99 -3.27
C ARG A 178 -1.07 5.14 -3.77
N ILE A 179 -0.16 5.37 -2.85
CA ILE A 179 1.28 5.32 -3.07
C ILE A 179 1.83 3.99 -2.53
N ALA A 180 2.89 3.49 -3.16
CA ALA A 180 3.55 2.27 -2.72
C ALA A 180 4.09 2.39 -1.28
N TYR A 181 4.37 1.25 -0.65
CA TYR A 181 5.15 1.22 0.58
C TYR A 181 6.63 1.34 0.25
N ASP A 182 7.36 2.01 1.13
CA ASP A 182 8.82 2.05 1.10
C ASP A 182 9.41 0.70 1.58
N LYS A 183 10.68 0.49 1.29
CA LYS A 183 11.37 -0.77 1.64
C LYS A 183 11.40 -1.06 3.13
N ASP A 184 11.34 -0.01 3.95
CA ASP A 184 11.42 -0.10 5.42
C ASP A 184 10.03 -0.02 6.08
N PHE A 185 8.95 0.05 5.30
CA PHE A 185 7.57 0.19 5.77
C PHE A 185 7.37 1.34 6.77
N THR A 186 8.14 2.43 6.61
CA THR A 186 8.07 3.59 7.51
C THR A 186 6.73 4.33 7.40
N ASN A 187 6.06 4.18 6.25
CA ASN A 187 4.77 4.76 5.97
C ASN A 187 3.56 3.86 6.34
N LEU A 188 3.82 2.74 7.04
CA LEU A 188 2.77 1.85 7.56
C LEU A 188 2.07 2.50 8.75
N ASN A 189 0.75 2.33 8.82
CA ASN A 189 -0.04 2.84 9.93
C ASN A 189 0.23 2.03 11.21
N THR A 190 0.32 2.70 12.35
CA THR A 190 0.60 2.05 13.66
C THR A 190 -0.45 1.00 14.04
N SER A 191 -1.72 1.21 13.66
CA SER A 191 -2.79 0.24 13.89
C SER A 191 -2.66 -1.05 13.08
N ALA A 192 -1.82 -1.05 12.06
CA ALA A 192 -1.60 -2.19 11.18
C ALA A 192 -0.32 -2.98 11.52
N LEU A 193 0.46 -2.53 12.50
CA LEU A 193 1.76 -3.13 12.84
C LEU A 193 1.62 -4.58 13.30
N GLU A 194 0.68 -4.87 14.21
CA GLU A 194 0.45 -6.22 14.72
C GLU A 194 0.08 -7.20 13.60
N THR A 195 -0.89 -6.82 12.76
CA THR A 195 -1.28 -7.64 11.60
C THR A 195 -0.14 -7.80 10.59
N PHE A 196 0.72 -6.78 10.45
CA PHE A 196 1.91 -6.84 9.59
C PHE A 196 2.97 -7.80 10.15
N GLU A 197 3.20 -7.82 11.46
CA GLU A 197 4.10 -8.77 12.13
C GLU A 197 3.65 -10.21 11.89
N GLU A 198 2.36 -10.50 12.13
CA GLU A 198 1.76 -11.81 11.87
C GLU A 198 1.85 -12.19 10.38
N LEU A 199 1.61 -11.24 9.48
CA LEU A 199 1.74 -11.44 8.04
C LEU A 199 3.16 -11.87 7.65
N CYS A 200 4.19 -11.19 8.19
CA CYS A 200 5.59 -11.52 7.95
C CYS A 200 5.95 -12.90 8.53
N LEU A 201 5.44 -13.23 9.71
CA LEU A 201 5.62 -14.53 10.35
C LEU A 201 5.04 -15.67 9.47
N GLU A 202 3.78 -15.53 9.04
CA GLU A 202 3.14 -16.55 8.22
C GLU A 202 3.74 -16.63 6.79
N ALA A 203 4.24 -15.51 6.25
CA ALA A 203 5.02 -15.52 5.01
C ALA A 203 6.31 -16.33 5.16
N THR A 204 7.00 -16.17 6.31
CA THR A 204 8.25 -16.88 6.61
C THR A 204 8.00 -18.38 6.82
N LYS A 205 6.99 -18.76 7.60
CA LYS A 205 6.58 -20.16 7.76
C LYS A 205 6.24 -20.82 6.42
N ALA A 206 5.46 -20.12 5.58
CA ALA A 206 5.12 -20.63 4.24
C ALA A 206 6.34 -20.75 3.33
N TYR A 207 7.32 -19.85 3.43
CA TYR A 207 8.59 -19.96 2.71
C TYR A 207 9.36 -21.19 3.17
N ILE A 208 9.54 -21.38 4.47
CA ILE A 208 10.22 -22.54 5.07
C ILE A 208 9.57 -23.83 4.58
N TYR A 209 8.25 -23.95 4.71
CA TYR A 209 7.52 -25.14 4.28
C TYR A 209 7.79 -25.48 2.81
N ASN A 210 7.67 -24.51 1.91
CA ASN A 210 7.87 -24.72 0.49
C ASN A 210 9.32 -25.12 0.13
N GLN A 211 10.31 -24.60 0.84
CA GLN A 211 11.72 -24.91 0.56
C GLN A 211 12.14 -26.27 1.11
N THR A 212 11.59 -26.67 2.25
CA THR A 212 12.15 -27.79 3.01
C THR A 212 11.35 -29.09 2.90
N ILE A 213 10.04 -29.03 2.64
CA ILE A 213 9.17 -30.21 2.69
C ILE A 213 9.62 -31.34 1.76
N ILE A 214 10.05 -31.03 0.53
CA ILE A 214 10.47 -32.03 -0.45
C ILE A 214 11.78 -32.70 -0.01
N ALA A 215 12.71 -31.93 0.55
CA ALA A 215 13.99 -32.46 1.02
C ALA A 215 13.79 -33.37 2.25
N LEU A 216 12.93 -32.97 3.16
CA LEU A 216 12.58 -33.76 4.35
C LEU A 216 11.84 -35.05 4.01
N ASP A 217 10.90 -35.02 3.06
CA ASP A 217 10.19 -36.21 2.60
C ASP A 217 11.10 -37.22 1.91
N ARG A 218 12.17 -36.74 1.24
CA ARG A 218 13.17 -37.59 0.60
C ARG A 218 14.27 -38.07 1.55
N GLY A 219 14.28 -37.61 2.81
CA GLY A 219 15.31 -37.96 3.79
C GLY A 219 16.69 -37.34 3.51
N TYR A 220 16.78 -36.33 2.64
CA TYR A 220 18.02 -35.62 2.35
C TYR A 220 18.26 -34.49 3.38
N VAL A 221 18.71 -34.87 4.58
CA VAL A 221 19.18 -33.90 5.58
C VAL A 221 20.63 -34.21 5.90
N GLU A 222 21.52 -33.35 5.47
CA GLU A 222 22.98 -33.51 5.68
C GLU A 222 23.45 -33.15 7.11
N SER A 223 22.60 -32.61 7.97
CA SER A 223 22.96 -32.21 9.32
C SER A 223 22.35 -33.14 10.37
N GLY A 224 23.14 -33.50 11.40
CA GLY A 224 22.79 -34.47 12.43
C GLY A 224 21.67 -34.09 13.40
N TYR A 225 20.69 -33.34 12.95
CA TYR A 225 19.46 -33.03 13.69
C TYR A 225 18.51 -34.23 13.70
N GLU A 226 17.74 -34.36 14.79
CA GLU A 226 16.64 -35.32 14.84
C GLU A 226 15.56 -34.93 13.82
N ILE A 227 15.67 -35.51 12.62
CA ILE A 227 14.81 -35.25 11.46
C ILE A 227 13.33 -35.31 11.81
N GLY A 228 12.95 -36.16 12.78
CA GLY A 228 11.57 -36.37 13.20
C GLY A 228 10.94 -35.15 13.87
N GLU A 229 11.69 -34.43 14.70
CA GLU A 229 11.18 -33.24 15.40
C GLU A 229 11.12 -32.01 14.49
N MET A 230 12.15 -31.81 13.69
CA MET A 230 12.17 -30.75 12.67
C MET A 230 11.02 -30.93 11.67
N LYS A 231 10.80 -32.16 11.19
CA LYS A 231 9.67 -32.45 10.28
C LYS A 231 8.33 -32.14 10.93
N ARG A 232 8.09 -32.54 12.17
CA ARG A 232 6.85 -32.22 12.88
C ARG A 232 6.62 -30.71 12.99
N THR A 233 7.64 -29.95 13.30
CA THR A 233 7.55 -28.49 13.35
C THR A 233 7.20 -27.90 12.01
N ILE A 234 7.87 -28.34 10.94
CA ILE A 234 7.60 -27.84 9.58
C ILE A 234 6.22 -28.26 9.08
N ASP A 235 5.75 -29.45 9.42
CA ASP A 235 4.39 -29.90 9.07
C ASP A 235 3.30 -28.98 9.68
N THR A 236 3.55 -28.34 10.82
CA THR A 236 2.62 -27.35 11.39
C THR A 236 2.50 -26.07 10.53
N TYR A 237 3.42 -25.85 9.60
CA TYR A 237 3.44 -24.67 8.71
C TYR A 237 2.66 -24.90 7.40
N ALA A 238 2.05 -26.07 7.21
CA ALA A 238 1.33 -26.43 5.98
C ALA A 238 0.23 -25.41 5.62
N ASP A 239 -0.49 -24.90 6.62
CA ASP A 239 -1.59 -23.96 6.42
C ASP A 239 -1.16 -22.49 6.36
N SER A 240 0.13 -22.20 6.59
CA SER A 240 0.63 -20.80 6.67
C SER A 240 0.43 -20.02 5.38
N ARG A 241 0.41 -20.68 4.22
CA ARG A 241 0.11 -20.03 2.95
C ARG A 241 -1.32 -19.49 2.88
N GLN A 242 -2.27 -20.21 3.45
CA GLN A 242 -3.67 -19.78 3.50
C GLN A 242 -3.82 -18.64 4.51
N ARG A 243 -3.26 -18.80 5.72
CA ARG A 243 -3.26 -17.74 6.75
C ARG A 243 -2.63 -16.45 6.27
N TYR A 244 -1.52 -16.56 5.53
CA TYR A 244 -0.88 -15.39 4.91
C TYR A 244 -1.83 -14.62 3.99
N ARG A 245 -2.64 -15.31 3.18
CA ARG A 245 -3.61 -14.67 2.29
C ARG A 245 -4.73 -13.98 3.07
N GLU A 246 -5.24 -14.64 4.11
CA GLU A 246 -6.29 -14.10 4.96
C GLU A 246 -5.81 -12.84 5.69
N LEU A 247 -4.62 -12.88 6.30
CA LEU A 247 -4.00 -11.72 6.95
C LEU A 247 -3.74 -10.57 5.99
N ARG A 248 -3.28 -10.88 4.77
CA ARG A 248 -3.08 -9.87 3.73
C ARG A 248 -4.40 -9.17 3.37
N GLU A 249 -5.47 -9.92 3.19
CA GLU A 249 -6.80 -9.37 2.89
C GLU A 249 -7.31 -8.52 4.05
N GLN A 250 -7.14 -8.96 5.29
CA GLN A 250 -7.48 -8.19 6.48
C GLN A 250 -6.69 -6.89 6.56
N LEU A 251 -5.38 -6.94 6.36
CA LEU A 251 -4.49 -5.80 6.41
C LEU A 251 -4.86 -4.77 5.33
N VAL A 252 -5.04 -5.23 4.10
CA VAL A 252 -5.48 -4.39 2.98
C VAL A 252 -6.88 -3.81 3.24
N GLY A 253 -7.78 -4.61 3.80
CA GLY A 253 -9.12 -4.15 4.21
C GLY A 253 -9.07 -3.05 5.26
N ALA A 254 -8.27 -3.23 6.31
CA ALA A 254 -8.11 -2.24 7.38
C ALA A 254 -7.48 -0.93 6.88
N MET A 255 -6.53 -1.01 5.95
CA MET A 255 -5.89 0.17 5.34
C MET A 255 -6.77 0.89 4.33
N ASN A 256 -7.78 0.21 3.78
CA ASN A 256 -8.73 0.77 2.81
C ASN A 256 -9.92 1.48 3.46
N LEU A 257 -10.04 1.42 4.77
CA LEU A 257 -11.02 2.21 5.50
C LEU A 257 -10.64 3.68 5.39
N ASP A 258 -11.19 4.34 4.35
CA ASP A 258 -11.10 5.78 4.19
C ASP A 258 -11.86 6.43 5.35
N PRO A 259 -11.20 7.22 6.23
CA PRO A 259 -11.86 7.91 7.32
C PRO A 259 -13.04 8.77 6.85
N SER A 260 -13.00 9.30 5.63
CA SER A 260 -14.09 10.06 5.04
C SER A 260 -15.33 9.21 4.78
N ARG A 261 -15.18 7.93 4.43
CA ARG A 261 -16.32 6.98 4.30
C ARG A 261 -16.95 6.65 5.66
N ILE A 262 -16.16 6.59 6.72
CA ILE A 262 -16.68 6.38 8.08
C ILE A 262 -17.55 7.58 8.49
N ILE A 263 -17.14 8.78 8.15
CA ILE A 263 -17.91 10.01 8.42
C ILE A 263 -19.18 10.06 7.57
N GLU A 264 -19.11 9.66 6.30
CA GLU A 264 -20.29 9.52 5.44
C GLU A 264 -21.29 8.50 5.99
N LEU A 265 -20.84 7.32 6.40
CA LEU A 265 -21.68 6.28 7.00
C LEU A 265 -22.26 6.75 8.35
N ALA A 266 -21.51 7.45 9.18
CA ALA A 266 -21.99 8.02 10.43
C ALA A 266 -23.04 9.11 10.22
N SER A 267 -22.97 9.87 9.12
CA SER A 267 -23.95 10.90 8.77
C SER A 267 -25.27 10.32 8.23
N PHE A 268 -25.31 9.05 7.82
CA PHE A 268 -26.52 8.34 7.41
C PHE A 268 -27.27 7.68 8.60
N ILE A 269 -26.65 7.58 9.77
CA ILE A 269 -27.21 6.90 10.96
C ILE A 269 -27.77 7.92 11.96
N LEU A 270 -27.44 9.20 11.81
CA LEU A 270 -27.98 10.32 12.60
C LEU A 270 -29.03 11.10 11.82
#